data_3493fc5f8bad8a7d000b48cd4efbaa2a
#
_entry.id   3493fc5f8bad8a7d000b48cd4efbaa2a
#
_cell.length_a   1.000
_cell.length_b   1.000
_cell.length_c   1.000
_cell.angle_alpha   90.00
_cell.angle_beta   90.00
_cell.angle_gamma   90.00
#
_symmetry.space_group_name_H-M   'P 1'
#
loop_
_entity.id
_entity.type
_entity.pdbx_description
1 polymer ?
#
loop_
_entity_poly.entity_id
_entity_poly.type
_entity_poly.pdbx_seq_one_letter_code
_entity_poly.pdbx_strand_id
1 'polypeptide(L)'
;MALMTAKEYIDSLRKLNTRVYMFGEKIDNWVDHPIIRPSINCVAMTYALAQDPQYEELMTATSSLTGRKINRFTHLHQSADDLVKKVKMQRLLGQKTASCFQRCVGMDAFNAVYST
;
A
#
# COMPACT_ATOMS: atom_id res chain seq x y z
N MET A 1 14.62 -10.89 3.37
CA MET A 1 13.59 -10.32 4.28
C MET A 1 12.24 -10.50 3.58
N ALA A 2 11.29 -11.10 4.26
CA ALA A 2 9.93 -11.27 3.72
C ALA A 2 9.20 -9.91 3.64
N LEU A 3 8.25 -9.81 2.71
CA LEU A 3 7.39 -8.63 2.64
C LEU A 3 6.49 -8.56 3.87
N MET A 4 6.21 -7.35 4.33
CA MET A 4 5.27 -7.11 5.44
C MET A 4 3.88 -7.69 5.11
N THR A 5 3.29 -8.37 6.06
CA THR A 5 1.92 -8.90 5.96
C THR A 5 0.88 -7.83 6.31
N ALA A 6 -0.38 -8.08 5.94
CA ALA A 6 -1.49 -7.20 6.33
C ALA A 6 -1.61 -7.05 7.86
N LYS A 7 -1.38 -8.15 8.60
CA LYS A 7 -1.41 -8.13 10.06
C LYS A 7 -0.30 -7.26 10.64
N GLU A 8 0.93 -7.44 10.17
CA GLU A 8 2.08 -6.64 10.61
C GLU A 8 1.89 -5.16 10.30
N TYR A 9 1.29 -4.83 9.15
CA TYR A 9 0.92 -3.46 8.83
C TYR A 9 -0.05 -2.87 9.86
N ILE A 10 -1.16 -3.56 10.14
CA ILE A 10 -2.15 -3.08 11.12
C ILE A 10 -1.52 -2.97 12.53
N ASP A 11 -0.71 -3.94 12.93
CA ASP A 11 -0.02 -3.91 14.22
C ASP A 11 1.02 -2.76 14.29
N SER A 12 1.62 -2.41 13.16
CA SER A 12 2.52 -1.24 13.10
C SER A 12 1.78 0.07 13.33
N LEU A 13 0.54 0.20 12.84
CA LEU A 13 -0.29 1.38 13.08
C LEU A 13 -0.64 1.56 14.56
N ARG A 14 -0.90 0.44 15.27
CA ARG A 14 -1.17 0.47 16.72
C ARG A 14 0.01 0.96 17.56
N LYS A 15 1.23 0.82 17.03
CA LYS A 15 2.46 1.27 17.71
C LYS A 15 2.74 2.76 17.49
N LEU A 16 2.02 3.41 16.56
CA LEU A 16 2.19 4.83 16.30
C LEU A 16 1.60 5.66 17.44
N ASN A 17 2.39 6.58 17.97
CA ASN A 17 1.92 7.55 18.96
C ASN A 17 1.22 8.73 18.27
N THR A 18 0.16 8.44 17.53
CA THR A 18 -0.59 9.41 16.74
C THR A 18 -1.81 9.89 17.52
N ARG A 19 -1.98 11.20 17.60
CA ARG A 19 -3.19 11.82 18.16
C ARG A 19 -4.21 12.02 17.04
N VAL A 20 -5.34 11.34 17.13
CA VAL A 20 -6.41 11.43 16.13
C VAL A 20 -7.62 12.13 16.75
N TYR A 21 -8.13 13.15 16.07
CA TYR A 21 -9.34 13.86 16.43
C TYR A 21 -10.35 13.72 15.28
N MET A 22 -11.60 13.44 15.62
CA MET A 22 -12.68 13.32 14.66
C MET A 22 -13.99 13.83 15.27
N PHE A 23 -14.72 14.66 14.53
CA PHE A 23 -15.94 15.29 15.00
C PHE A 23 -15.81 16.04 16.34
N GLY A 24 -14.65 16.66 16.57
CA GLY A 24 -14.38 17.41 17.79
C GLY A 24 -13.92 16.57 18.98
N GLU A 25 -13.85 15.25 18.85
CA GLU A 25 -13.43 14.33 19.91
C GLU A 25 -12.09 13.66 19.63
N LYS A 26 -11.35 13.37 20.69
CA LYS A 26 -10.13 12.58 20.61
C LYS A 26 -10.48 11.09 20.51
N ILE A 27 -9.90 10.41 19.54
CA ILE A 27 -10.11 8.97 19.32
C ILE A 27 -8.89 8.21 19.83
N ASP A 28 -9.04 7.47 20.93
CA ASP A 28 -7.92 6.75 21.56
C ASP A 28 -7.54 5.48 20.79
N ASN A 29 -8.54 4.66 20.40
CA ASN A 29 -8.30 3.46 19.57
C ASN A 29 -8.75 3.72 18.11
N TRP A 30 -8.03 4.60 17.43
CA TRP A 30 -8.38 4.99 16.07
C TRP A 30 -8.24 3.86 15.04
N VAL A 31 -7.33 2.89 15.28
CA VAL A 31 -7.10 1.77 14.36
C VAL A 31 -8.35 0.87 14.23
N ASP A 32 -9.09 0.68 15.32
CA ASP A 32 -10.29 -0.16 15.35
C ASP A 32 -11.60 0.65 15.28
N HIS A 33 -11.49 1.98 15.11
CA HIS A 33 -12.66 2.84 15.02
C HIS A 33 -13.50 2.52 13.77
N PRO A 34 -14.84 2.38 13.89
CA PRO A 34 -15.70 1.90 12.79
C PRO A 34 -15.61 2.72 11.50
N ILE A 35 -15.37 4.02 11.60
CA ILE A 35 -15.25 4.91 10.44
C ILE A 35 -13.85 4.86 9.82
N ILE A 36 -12.82 4.65 10.62
CA ILE A 36 -11.41 4.65 10.17
C ILE A 36 -11.00 3.26 9.66
N ARG A 37 -11.44 2.19 10.32
CA ARG A 37 -11.01 0.82 10.02
C ARG A 37 -11.21 0.39 8.55
N PRO A 38 -12.30 0.76 7.86
CA PRO A 38 -12.46 0.42 6.44
C PRO A 38 -11.30 0.93 5.56
N SER A 39 -10.83 2.16 5.79
CA SER A 39 -9.69 2.73 5.06
C SER A 39 -8.39 1.97 5.35
N ILE A 40 -8.17 1.59 6.60
CA ILE A 40 -7.02 0.75 6.99
C ILE A 40 -7.09 -0.62 6.29
N ASN A 41 -8.26 -1.24 6.22
CA ASN A 41 -8.46 -2.51 5.53
C ASN A 41 -8.17 -2.42 4.03
N CYS A 42 -8.53 -1.32 3.39
CA CYS A 42 -8.19 -1.08 1.98
C CYS A 42 -6.67 -1.05 1.77
N VAL A 43 -5.92 -0.36 2.63
CA VAL A 43 -4.45 -0.35 2.54
C VAL A 43 -3.87 -1.71 2.91
N ALA A 44 -4.40 -2.38 3.93
CA ALA A 44 -3.97 -3.74 4.32
C ALA A 44 -4.12 -4.75 3.17
N MET A 45 -5.13 -4.58 2.29
CA MET A 45 -5.32 -5.41 1.10
C MET A 45 -4.08 -5.36 0.17
N THR A 46 -3.37 -4.24 0.09
CA THR A 46 -2.15 -4.14 -0.72
C THR A 46 -1.02 -5.04 -0.21
N TYR A 47 -0.99 -5.29 1.08
CA TYR A 47 -0.04 -6.22 1.71
C TYR A 47 -0.52 -7.67 1.57
N ALA A 48 -1.81 -7.92 1.76
CA ALA A 48 -2.39 -9.26 1.64
C ALA A 48 -2.23 -9.82 0.22
N LEU A 49 -2.57 -9.04 -0.82
CA LEU A 49 -2.43 -9.46 -2.21
C LEU A 49 -0.98 -9.67 -2.64
N ALA A 50 -0.02 -8.97 -2.03
CA ALA A 50 1.41 -9.19 -2.29
C ALA A 50 1.93 -10.53 -1.73
N GLN A 51 1.20 -11.17 -0.83
CA GLN A 51 1.49 -12.50 -0.29
C GLN A 51 0.75 -13.62 -1.04
N ASP A 52 -0.22 -13.27 -1.88
CA ASP A 52 -1.01 -14.23 -2.65
C ASP A 52 -0.25 -14.61 -3.94
N PRO A 53 0.08 -15.90 -4.15
CA PRO A 53 0.79 -16.33 -5.35
C PRO A 53 0.09 -15.96 -6.66
N GLN A 54 -1.25 -15.88 -6.65
CA GLN A 54 -2.03 -15.50 -7.82
C GLN A 54 -1.74 -14.06 -8.28
N TYR A 55 -1.44 -13.17 -7.36
CA TYR A 55 -1.26 -11.74 -7.62
C TYR A 55 0.18 -11.26 -7.43
N GLU A 56 1.08 -12.14 -7.04
CA GLU A 56 2.46 -11.82 -6.69
C GLU A 56 3.18 -11.05 -7.79
N GLU A 57 3.09 -11.50 -9.03
CA GLU A 57 3.74 -10.85 -10.17
C GLU A 57 3.27 -9.40 -10.36
N LEU A 58 1.97 -9.16 -10.11
CA LEU A 58 1.37 -7.85 -10.26
C LEU A 58 1.66 -6.94 -9.07
N MET A 59 1.61 -7.50 -7.86
CA MET A 59 1.70 -6.75 -6.60
C MET A 59 3.13 -6.52 -6.12
N THR A 60 4.10 -7.23 -6.68
CA THR A 60 5.51 -7.13 -6.28
C THR A 60 6.41 -6.76 -7.44
N ALA A 61 7.61 -6.29 -7.14
CA ALA A 61 8.66 -6.02 -8.11
C ALA A 61 10.02 -6.25 -7.44
N THR A 62 11.08 -6.32 -8.25
CA THR A 62 12.45 -6.31 -7.75
C THR A 62 12.98 -4.88 -7.76
N SER A 63 13.42 -4.38 -6.62
CA SER A 63 13.98 -3.04 -6.49
C SER A 63 15.26 -2.90 -7.32
N SER A 64 15.34 -1.89 -8.17
CA SER A 64 16.57 -1.53 -8.89
C SER A 64 17.67 -1.01 -7.96
N LEU A 65 17.31 -0.51 -6.77
CA LEU A 65 18.28 0.03 -5.80
C LEU A 65 18.90 -1.06 -4.91
N THR A 66 18.11 -2.08 -4.54
CA THR A 66 18.53 -3.06 -3.52
C THR A 66 18.60 -4.50 -4.04
N GLY A 67 18.07 -4.78 -5.23
CA GLY A 67 17.94 -6.14 -5.77
C GLY A 67 16.94 -7.02 -5.01
N ARG A 68 16.19 -6.46 -4.05
CA ARG A 68 15.25 -7.22 -3.20
C ARG A 68 13.83 -7.14 -3.75
N LYS A 69 13.06 -8.17 -3.46
CA LYS A 69 11.62 -8.19 -3.70
C LYS A 69 10.94 -7.16 -2.79
N ILE A 70 10.14 -6.30 -3.39
CA ILE A 70 9.43 -5.22 -2.72
C ILE A 70 7.96 -5.19 -3.16
N ASN A 71 7.11 -4.52 -2.40
CA ASN A 71 5.77 -4.18 -2.84
C ASN A 71 5.85 -3.19 -4.01
N ARG A 72 5.06 -3.42 -5.09
CA ARG A 72 5.16 -2.60 -6.31
C ARG A 72 4.87 -1.12 -6.07
N PHE A 73 4.14 -0.75 -5.04
CA PHE A 73 3.92 0.66 -4.69
C PHE A 73 5.20 1.44 -4.34
N THR A 74 6.28 0.75 -4.02
CA THR A 74 7.58 1.36 -3.73
C THR A 74 8.61 1.15 -4.84
N HIS A 75 8.17 0.63 -6.01
CA HIS A 75 9.05 0.38 -7.14
C HIS A 75 9.28 1.63 -7.98
N LEU A 76 10.52 1.87 -8.34
CA LEU A 76 10.90 2.87 -9.33
C LEU A 76 10.81 2.24 -10.72
N HIS A 77 9.93 2.75 -11.57
CA HIS A 77 9.68 2.18 -12.89
C HIS A 77 10.93 2.21 -13.76
N GLN A 78 11.28 1.07 -14.33
CA GLN A 78 12.44 0.90 -15.19
C GLN A 78 12.05 0.64 -16.66
N SER A 79 10.78 0.39 -16.93
CA SER A 79 10.30 0.00 -18.26
C SER A 79 8.83 0.37 -18.47
N ALA A 80 8.39 0.34 -19.72
CA ALA A 80 6.98 0.48 -20.07
C ALA A 80 6.13 -0.66 -19.48
N ASP A 81 6.68 -1.87 -19.33
CA ASP A 81 5.99 -2.99 -18.67
C ASP A 81 5.67 -2.69 -17.21
N ASP A 82 6.56 -2.03 -16.50
CA ASP A 82 6.31 -1.57 -15.11
C ASP A 82 5.10 -0.62 -15.05
N LEU A 83 4.94 0.28 -16.01
CA LEU A 83 3.80 1.19 -16.09
C LEU A 83 2.50 0.43 -16.37
N VAL A 84 2.53 -0.55 -17.28
CA VAL A 84 1.38 -1.41 -17.57
C VAL A 84 0.98 -2.21 -16.32
N LYS A 85 1.94 -2.81 -15.63
CA LYS A 85 1.71 -3.54 -14.36
C LYS A 85 1.16 -2.63 -13.28
N LYS A 86 1.65 -1.39 -13.17
CA LYS A 86 1.10 -0.37 -12.27
C LYS A 86 -0.40 -0.17 -12.50
N VAL A 87 -0.81 0.06 -13.75
CA VAL A 87 -2.23 0.30 -14.08
C VAL A 87 -3.08 -0.93 -13.77
N LYS A 88 -2.61 -2.12 -14.12
CA LYS A 88 -3.31 -3.39 -13.82
C LYS A 88 -3.44 -3.61 -12.32
N MET A 89 -2.40 -3.35 -11.55
CA MET A 89 -2.42 -3.42 -10.07
C MET A 89 -3.45 -2.46 -9.48
N GLN A 90 -3.50 -1.23 -9.94
CA GLN A 90 -4.46 -0.24 -9.45
C GLN A 90 -5.90 -0.64 -9.77
N ARG A 91 -6.17 -1.19 -10.96
CA ARG A 91 -7.49 -1.74 -11.31
C ARG A 91 -7.88 -2.92 -10.41
N LEU A 92 -6.97 -3.85 -10.19
CA LEU A 92 -7.20 -4.98 -9.29
C LEU A 92 -7.58 -4.50 -7.88
N LEU A 93 -6.83 -3.55 -7.34
CA LEU A 93 -7.10 -3.00 -6.01
C LEU A 93 -8.43 -2.26 -5.96
N GLY A 94 -8.77 -1.47 -6.97
CA GLY A 94 -10.08 -0.83 -7.08
C GLY A 94 -11.23 -1.84 -7.07
N GLN A 95 -11.09 -2.94 -7.80
CA GLN A 95 -12.08 -4.02 -7.82
C GLN A 95 -12.19 -4.74 -6.47
N LYS A 96 -11.06 -4.98 -5.78
CA LYS A 96 -11.05 -5.71 -4.49
C LYS A 96 -11.50 -4.87 -3.30
N THR A 97 -11.31 -3.55 -3.35
CA THR A 97 -11.59 -2.65 -2.23
C THR A 97 -12.78 -1.73 -2.47
N ALA A 98 -13.30 -1.67 -3.69
CA ALA A 98 -14.34 -0.74 -4.14
C ALA A 98 -14.00 0.73 -3.79
N SER A 99 -12.71 1.07 -3.71
CA SER A 99 -12.28 2.41 -3.32
C SER A 99 -11.00 2.84 -4.02
N CYS A 100 -10.76 4.15 -4.02
CA CYS A 100 -9.48 4.77 -4.35
C CYS A 100 -8.91 5.41 -3.10
N PHE A 101 -7.84 4.86 -2.55
CA PHE A 101 -7.15 5.36 -1.36
C PHE A 101 -5.89 6.16 -1.70
N GLN A 102 -5.78 6.59 -2.94
CA GLN A 102 -4.76 7.51 -3.49
C GLN A 102 -3.30 7.08 -3.29
N ARG A 103 -3.06 5.80 -3.15
CA ARG A 103 -1.69 5.27 -3.05
C ARG A 103 -0.88 5.44 -4.33
N CYS A 104 -1.58 5.60 -5.47
CA CYS A 104 -0.99 5.95 -6.75
C CYS A 104 -0.22 7.28 -6.70
N VAL A 105 -0.74 8.29 -6.01
CA VAL A 105 -0.07 9.59 -5.86
C VAL A 105 1.30 9.43 -5.18
N GLY A 106 1.39 8.62 -4.12
CA GLY A 106 2.66 8.33 -3.46
C GLY A 106 3.67 7.64 -4.38
N MET A 107 3.22 6.67 -5.18
CA MET A 107 4.07 5.98 -6.16
C MET A 107 4.56 6.93 -7.25
N ASP A 108 3.69 7.81 -7.75
CA ASP A 108 4.05 8.80 -8.76
C ASP A 108 5.04 9.83 -8.19
N ALA A 109 4.87 10.26 -6.94
CA ALA A 109 5.79 11.15 -6.26
C ALA A 109 7.18 10.51 -6.10
N PHE A 110 7.28 9.24 -5.69
CA PHE A 110 8.54 8.50 -5.63
C PHE A 110 9.24 8.48 -7.00
N ASN A 111 8.50 8.14 -8.04
CA ASN A 111 9.06 8.06 -9.39
C ASN A 111 9.51 9.45 -9.88
N ALA A 112 8.76 10.51 -9.59
CA ALA A 112 9.16 11.88 -9.94
C ALA A 112 10.46 12.30 -9.25
N VAL A 113 10.59 12.04 -7.95
CA VAL A 113 11.80 12.40 -7.18
C VAL A 113 13.04 11.66 -7.68
N TYR A 114 12.92 10.37 -7.99
CA TYR A 114 14.07 9.56 -8.42
C TYR A 114 14.39 9.64 -9.91
N SER A 115 13.53 10.22 -10.73
CA SER A 115 13.76 10.40 -12.16
C SER A 115 14.33 11.79 -12.52
N THR A 116 14.38 12.68 -11.56
CA THR A 116 15.00 14.00 -11.70
C THR A 116 16.38 14.05 -11.05
#